data_462a02301bf6ea56d11ea868ab814834
#
_entry.id   462a02301bf6ea56d11ea868ab814834
#
_cell.length_a   1.000
_cell.length_b   1.000
_cell.length_c   1.000
_cell.angle_alpha   90.00
_cell.angle_beta   90.00
_cell.angle_gamma   90.00
#
_symmetry.space_group_name_H-M   'P 1'
#
loop_
_entity.id
_entity.type
_entity.pdbx_description
1 polymer ?
#
loop_
_entity_poly.entity_id
_entity_poly.type
_entity_poly.pdbx_seq_one_letter_code
_entity_poly.pdbx_strand_id
1 'polypeptide(L)'
;MKRIKTLVIALITLPLFALILFSPTPAPARAVAQDFDVATTFKAKCTMCHGQKAEKKFDATKANDVLASTVLKGKDDVTPKMPSYETKGVTPEQAGALVAHMKSLKQ
;
A
#
# COMPACT_ATOMS: atom_id res chain seq x y z
N MET A 1 50.99 11.67 -29.10
CA MET A 1 50.26 10.43 -28.66
C MET A 1 49.73 10.51 -27.22
N LYS A 2 50.46 11.06 -26.26
CA LYS A 2 49.97 11.18 -24.86
C LYS A 2 48.72 12.03 -24.68
N ARG A 3 48.56 13.11 -25.45
CA ARG A 3 47.41 14.03 -25.37
C ARG A 3 46.12 13.42 -25.93
N ILE A 4 46.18 12.54 -26.90
CA ILE A 4 45.02 11.88 -27.49
C ILE A 4 44.44 10.85 -26.52
N LYS A 5 45.30 10.12 -25.80
CA LYS A 5 44.85 9.15 -24.79
C LYS A 5 44.10 9.79 -23.62
N THR A 6 44.55 10.99 -23.18
CA THR A 6 43.91 11.73 -22.11
C THR A 6 42.54 12.29 -22.53
N LEU A 7 42.42 12.73 -23.79
CA LEU A 7 41.17 13.23 -24.35
C LEU A 7 40.12 12.10 -24.52
N VAL A 8 40.55 10.92 -24.95
CA VAL A 8 39.65 9.77 -25.12
C VAL A 8 39.15 9.26 -23.78
N ILE A 9 39.96 9.27 -22.73
CA ILE A 9 39.58 8.84 -21.40
C ILE A 9 38.55 9.87 -20.81
N ALA A 10 38.79 11.18 -21.01
CA ALA A 10 37.86 12.22 -20.54
C ALA A 10 36.52 12.13 -21.27
N LEU A 11 36.46 11.76 -22.54
CA LEU A 11 35.21 11.66 -23.30
C LEU A 11 34.37 10.43 -22.92
N ILE A 12 35.01 9.35 -22.44
CA ILE A 12 34.30 8.12 -22.04
C ILE A 12 33.81 8.21 -20.59
N THR A 13 34.51 8.94 -19.71
CA THR A 13 34.11 9.02 -18.30
C THR A 13 32.99 10.03 -18.03
N LEU A 14 32.86 11.07 -18.86
CA LEU A 14 31.83 12.11 -18.66
C LEU A 14 30.39 11.58 -18.84
N PRO A 15 30.04 10.78 -19.85
CA PRO A 15 28.68 10.27 -19.98
C PRO A 15 28.32 9.22 -18.93
N LEU A 16 29.29 8.48 -18.39
CA LEU A 16 29.03 7.49 -17.35
C LEU A 16 28.65 8.16 -16.00
N PHE A 17 29.27 9.30 -15.70
CA PHE A 17 28.96 10.06 -14.49
C PHE A 17 27.58 10.74 -14.56
N ALA A 18 27.18 11.20 -15.76
CA ALA A 18 25.85 11.79 -15.97
C ALA A 18 24.71 10.78 -15.80
N LEU A 19 24.92 9.50 -16.13
CA LEU A 19 23.91 8.44 -15.95
C LEU A 19 23.62 8.14 -14.49
N ILE A 20 24.59 8.32 -13.58
CA ILE A 20 24.42 8.08 -12.14
C ILE A 20 23.56 9.20 -11.50
N LEU A 21 23.64 10.43 -12.03
CA LEU A 21 22.88 11.57 -11.50
C LEU A 21 21.40 11.58 -11.89
N PHE A 22 21.04 10.83 -12.95
CA PHE A 22 19.66 10.73 -13.44
C PHE A 22 18.96 9.42 -13.06
N SER A 23 19.52 8.63 -12.13
CA SER A 23 18.80 7.47 -11.62
C SER A 23 17.53 7.97 -10.91
N PRO A 24 16.32 7.62 -11.39
CA PRO A 24 15.11 7.97 -10.67
C PRO A 24 15.18 7.28 -9.31
N THR A 25 15.31 8.07 -8.25
CA THR A 25 15.10 7.56 -6.91
C THR A 25 13.69 6.98 -6.86
N PRO A 26 13.51 5.72 -6.44
CA PRO A 26 12.15 5.23 -6.23
C PRO A 26 11.47 6.19 -5.26
N ALA A 27 10.33 6.73 -5.69
CA ALA A 27 9.52 7.57 -4.81
C ALA A 27 9.29 6.79 -3.51
N PRO A 28 9.50 7.39 -2.32
CA PRO A 28 9.19 6.71 -1.09
C PRO A 28 7.74 6.25 -1.17
N ALA A 29 7.50 4.97 -0.89
CA ALA A 29 6.14 4.47 -0.75
C ALA A 29 5.41 5.46 0.15
N ARG A 30 4.34 6.07 -0.39
CA ARG A 30 3.61 7.14 0.29
C ARG A 30 3.26 6.64 1.67
N ALA A 31 3.89 7.20 2.69
CA ALA A 31 3.61 6.83 4.06
C ALA A 31 2.10 7.01 4.26
N VAL A 32 1.41 5.93 4.55
CA VAL A 32 0.04 5.99 5.08
C VAL A 32 0.11 6.99 6.22
N ALA A 33 -0.72 8.03 6.19
CA ALA A 33 -0.64 9.17 7.10
C ALA A 33 -0.28 8.70 8.51
N GLN A 34 0.73 9.29 9.11
CA GLN A 34 1.43 8.80 10.33
C GLN A 34 0.51 8.48 11.52
N ASP A 35 -0.75 8.93 11.46
CA ASP A 35 -1.74 8.75 12.54
C ASP A 35 -2.70 7.57 12.32
N PHE A 36 -2.58 6.81 11.21
CA PHE A 36 -3.46 5.69 10.93
C PHE A 36 -2.82 4.36 11.34
N ASP A 37 -3.08 3.93 12.56
CA ASP A 37 -2.67 2.61 13.03
C ASP A 37 -3.66 1.54 12.53
N VAL A 38 -3.21 0.73 11.59
CA VAL A 38 -4.03 -0.31 10.94
C VAL A 38 -4.50 -1.36 11.96
N ALA A 39 -3.63 -1.82 12.84
CA ALA A 39 -3.96 -2.86 13.82
C ALA A 39 -4.97 -2.34 14.86
N THR A 40 -4.77 -1.14 15.36
CA THR A 40 -5.69 -0.48 16.30
C THR A 40 -7.04 -0.21 15.63
N THR A 41 -7.05 0.28 14.40
CA THR A 41 -8.28 0.53 13.65
C THR A 41 -9.06 -0.76 13.38
N PHE A 42 -8.37 -1.83 12.99
CA PHE A 42 -8.98 -3.15 12.82
C PHE A 42 -9.62 -3.64 14.12
N LYS A 43 -8.90 -3.59 15.23
CA LYS A 43 -9.44 -3.99 16.54
C LYS A 43 -10.67 -3.19 16.94
N ALA A 44 -10.64 -1.87 16.77
CA ALA A 44 -11.71 -1.00 17.21
C ALA A 44 -12.97 -1.07 16.33
N LYS A 45 -12.81 -1.30 15.02
CA LYS A 45 -13.90 -1.12 14.04
C LYS A 45 -14.33 -2.39 13.33
N CYS A 46 -13.49 -3.40 13.25
CA CYS A 46 -13.70 -4.56 12.36
C CYS A 46 -13.91 -5.87 13.12
N THR A 47 -13.27 -6.05 14.26
CA THR A 47 -13.25 -7.34 14.98
C THR A 47 -14.63 -7.79 15.47
N MET A 48 -15.53 -6.86 15.77
CA MET A 48 -16.87 -7.20 16.24
C MET A 48 -17.62 -8.10 15.22
N CYS A 49 -17.45 -7.83 13.93
CA CYS A 49 -18.09 -8.61 12.86
C CYS A 49 -17.15 -9.64 12.21
N HIS A 50 -15.87 -9.33 12.09
CA HIS A 50 -14.90 -10.16 11.39
C HIS A 50 -14.07 -11.09 12.27
N GLY A 51 -14.13 -10.93 13.60
CA GLY A 51 -13.31 -11.68 14.54
C GLY A 51 -11.88 -11.12 14.65
N GLN A 52 -11.16 -11.52 15.69
CA GLN A 52 -9.82 -11.00 15.98
C GLN A 52 -8.76 -11.42 14.95
N LYS A 53 -9.00 -12.53 14.25
CA LYS A 53 -8.14 -13.05 13.18
C LYS A 53 -8.78 -12.92 11.80
N ALA A 54 -9.76 -12.02 11.64
CA ALA A 54 -10.55 -11.88 10.41
C ALA A 54 -11.15 -13.22 9.93
N GLU A 55 -11.47 -14.12 10.85
CA GLU A 55 -11.95 -15.47 10.55
C GLU A 55 -13.41 -15.52 10.10
N LYS A 56 -14.17 -14.44 10.35
CA LYS A 56 -15.60 -14.38 10.04
C LYS A 56 -15.86 -13.41 8.89
N LYS A 57 -16.74 -13.84 7.96
CA LYS A 57 -17.27 -12.96 6.88
C LYS A 57 -16.19 -12.28 6.02
N PHE A 58 -14.99 -12.82 5.94
CA PHE A 58 -13.90 -12.31 5.16
C PHE A 58 -13.30 -13.39 4.26
N ASP A 59 -13.35 -13.16 2.96
CA ASP A 59 -12.80 -14.04 1.95
C ASP A 59 -11.45 -13.50 1.46
N ALA A 60 -10.36 -14.07 1.99
CA ALA A 60 -9.00 -13.68 1.66
C ALA A 60 -8.58 -14.01 0.22
N THR A 61 -9.36 -14.83 -0.51
CA THR A 61 -9.06 -15.21 -1.90
C THR A 61 -9.44 -14.13 -2.90
N LYS A 62 -10.30 -13.19 -2.52
CA LYS A 62 -10.71 -12.08 -3.37
C LYS A 62 -9.56 -11.10 -3.59
N ALA A 63 -9.58 -10.41 -4.74
CA ALA A 63 -8.61 -9.38 -5.09
C ALA A 63 -8.63 -8.22 -4.08
N ASN A 64 -7.46 -7.62 -3.84
CA ASN A 64 -7.30 -6.55 -2.83
C ASN A 64 -8.14 -5.32 -3.13
N ASP A 65 -8.25 -4.93 -4.40
CA ASP A 65 -9.04 -3.79 -4.86
C ASP A 65 -10.53 -3.99 -4.62
N VAL A 66 -11.04 -5.20 -4.85
CA VAL A 66 -12.44 -5.58 -4.57
C VAL A 66 -12.72 -5.48 -3.07
N LEU A 67 -11.84 -6.01 -2.25
CA LEU A 67 -11.98 -5.97 -0.80
C LEU A 67 -11.86 -4.54 -0.24
N ALA A 68 -10.91 -3.75 -0.74
CA ALA A 68 -10.74 -2.35 -0.35
C ALA A 68 -11.96 -1.50 -0.75
N SER A 69 -12.52 -1.72 -1.94
CA SER A 69 -13.77 -1.08 -2.36
C SER A 69 -14.93 -1.46 -1.44
N THR A 70 -15.01 -2.70 -0.99
CA THR A 70 -16.02 -3.14 -0.02
C THR A 70 -15.87 -2.44 1.32
N VAL A 71 -14.65 -2.24 1.81
CA VAL A 71 -14.39 -1.46 3.04
C VAL A 71 -14.88 -0.03 2.88
N LEU A 72 -14.60 0.61 1.76
CA LEU A 72 -14.99 2.00 1.52
C LEU A 72 -16.49 2.16 1.38
N LYS A 73 -17.13 1.35 0.57
CA LYS A 73 -18.56 1.49 0.22
C LYS A 73 -19.50 0.77 1.17
N GLY A 74 -19.00 -0.18 1.94
CA GLY A 74 -19.83 -1.05 2.75
C GLY A 74 -20.52 -2.14 1.92
N LYS A 75 -21.41 -2.89 2.59
CA LYS A 75 -22.17 -3.98 1.99
C LYS A 75 -23.54 -4.10 2.64
N ASP A 76 -24.61 -3.87 1.87
CA ASP A 76 -25.99 -3.83 2.36
C ASP A 76 -26.72 -5.18 2.25
N ASP A 77 -26.21 -6.09 1.42
CA ASP A 77 -26.81 -7.40 1.15
C ASP A 77 -26.39 -8.50 2.16
N VAL A 78 -25.81 -8.11 3.29
CA VAL A 78 -25.38 -9.01 4.36
C VAL A 78 -26.02 -8.62 5.70
N THR A 79 -26.11 -9.56 6.63
CA THR A 79 -26.65 -9.33 7.97
C THR A 79 -25.60 -9.69 9.03
N PRO A 80 -25.26 -8.78 9.95
CA PRO A 80 -25.56 -7.34 9.91
C PRO A 80 -24.88 -6.64 8.75
N LYS A 81 -25.42 -5.52 8.28
CA LYS A 81 -24.85 -4.73 7.18
C LYS A 81 -23.45 -4.25 7.53
N MET A 82 -22.55 -4.28 6.55
CA MET A 82 -21.22 -3.67 6.69
C MET A 82 -21.32 -2.18 6.36
N PRO A 83 -20.98 -1.28 7.29
CA PRO A 83 -21.08 0.15 7.04
C PRO A 83 -20.02 0.63 6.05
N SER A 84 -20.30 1.73 5.36
CA SER A 84 -19.31 2.45 4.55
C SER A 84 -18.29 3.14 5.47
N TYR A 85 -17.02 2.86 5.29
CA TYR A 85 -15.94 3.50 6.04
C TYR A 85 -15.38 4.74 5.33
N GLU A 86 -15.65 4.92 4.04
CA GLU A 86 -15.35 6.17 3.33
C GLU A 86 -16.04 7.37 3.99
N THR A 87 -17.31 7.22 4.36
CA THR A 87 -18.07 8.24 5.08
C THR A 87 -17.56 8.51 6.50
N LYS A 88 -16.72 7.62 7.03
CA LYS A 88 -16.05 7.71 8.34
C LYS A 88 -14.61 8.17 8.24
N GLY A 89 -14.17 8.66 7.10
CA GLY A 89 -12.85 9.23 6.88
C GLY A 89 -11.74 8.24 6.53
N VAL A 90 -12.06 6.99 6.21
CA VAL A 90 -11.07 6.01 5.72
C VAL A 90 -10.76 6.29 4.25
N THR A 91 -9.48 6.47 3.94
CA THR A 91 -9.01 6.68 2.56
C THR A 91 -8.86 5.36 1.80
N PRO A 92 -8.79 5.38 0.45
CA PRO A 92 -8.51 4.18 -0.33
C PRO A 92 -7.22 3.46 0.06
N GLU A 93 -6.16 4.20 0.39
CA GLU A 93 -4.88 3.65 0.84
C GLU A 93 -5.03 2.96 2.20
N GLN A 94 -5.76 3.57 3.12
CA GLN A 94 -6.05 2.99 4.43
C GLN A 94 -6.92 1.73 4.32
N ALA A 95 -7.90 1.73 3.43
CA ALA A 95 -8.72 0.55 3.15
C ALA A 95 -7.87 -0.60 2.59
N GLY A 96 -6.94 -0.31 1.69
CA GLY A 96 -5.96 -1.28 1.18
C GLY A 96 -5.08 -1.85 2.30
N ALA A 97 -4.60 -1.00 3.20
CA ALA A 97 -3.80 -1.41 4.36
C ALA A 97 -4.59 -2.31 5.34
N LEU A 98 -5.87 -1.99 5.59
CA LEU A 98 -6.76 -2.83 6.40
C LEU A 98 -6.95 -4.21 5.78
N VAL A 99 -7.19 -4.29 4.47
CA VAL A 99 -7.32 -5.55 3.73
C VAL A 99 -6.04 -6.39 3.82
N ALA A 100 -4.87 -5.77 3.61
CA ALA A 100 -3.58 -6.46 3.74
C ALA A 100 -3.37 -7.01 5.16
N HIS A 101 -3.71 -6.23 6.18
CA HIS A 101 -3.65 -6.67 7.58
C HIS A 101 -4.58 -7.85 7.84
N MET A 102 -5.85 -7.79 7.38
CA MET A 102 -6.81 -8.88 7.54
C MET A 102 -6.35 -10.17 6.86
N LYS A 103 -5.75 -10.07 5.67
CA LYS A 103 -5.16 -11.24 4.97
C LYS A 103 -3.99 -11.83 5.75
N SER A 104 -3.14 -11.00 6.35
CA SER A 104 -2.01 -11.46 7.17
C SER A 104 -2.44 -12.23 8.42
N LEU A 105 -3.58 -11.90 8.98
CA LEU A 105 -4.12 -12.59 10.17
C LEU A 105 -4.64 -14.01 9.87
N LYS A 106 -4.93 -14.31 8.59
CA LYS A 106 -5.44 -15.62 8.15
C LYS A 106 -4.36 -16.62 7.74
N GLN A 107 -3.10 -16.21 7.77
CA GLN A 107 -1.97 -17.09 7.43
C GLN A 107 -1.60 -18.00 8.58
#